data_8e4e20e65e6bc58b5177a82bada81c00
#
_entry.id   8e4e20e65e6bc58b5177a82bada81c00
#
_cell.length_a   1.000
_cell.length_b   1.000
_cell.length_c   1.000
_cell.angle_alpha   90.00
_cell.angle_beta   90.00
_cell.angle_gamma   90.00
#
_symmetry.space_group_name_H-M   'P 1'
#
loop_
_entity.id
_entity.type
_entity.pdbx_description
1 polymer ?
#
loop_
_entity_poly.entity_id
_entity_poly.type
_entity_poly.pdbx_seq_one_letter_code
_entity_poly.pdbx_strand_id
1 'polypeptide(L)'
;MSTATPKIALGAWSWGAGAAGGDQVFGNHLFEEELKPVFEKAMECGLNLWDTAAVYGEGTSERILGNFVKDVRRDSVILSTKFTPQIASGSPDAMQKMIDGSKERLQTDIIDIYWIHNPMDVERWTPDLITLAKSGQIKTIGVSNHNLAEIKRANEILAAEGLKVSAVQNHYSLLHRSSERAGILDYCKENGITFYSYMVLEQGALTGRYNEANPFPAGTGRGDSYNPHLKKLEALIEEMKVVGTRLDASPAQIAAAWAIAKGTLPIIGVTKASQVEEAARVARIELTANEISRLERLGDETGVHTLREWEKEM
;
A
#
# COMPACT_ATOMS: atom_id res chain seq x y z
N MET A 1 23.45 8.10 8.68
CA MET A 1 22.68 7.37 9.69
C MET A 1 21.52 6.71 8.93
N SER A 2 21.38 5.40 8.99
CA SER A 2 20.22 4.73 8.40
C SER A 2 18.97 5.23 9.14
N THR A 3 18.07 5.90 8.43
CA THR A 3 16.78 6.29 9.00
C THR A 3 16.00 5.00 9.27
N ALA A 4 15.51 4.81 10.49
CA ALA A 4 14.63 3.67 10.80
C ALA A 4 13.42 3.70 9.86
N THR A 5 13.00 2.54 9.36
CA THR A 5 11.79 2.44 8.54
C THR A 5 10.58 2.93 9.34
N PRO A 6 9.81 3.90 8.82
CA PRO A 6 8.63 4.39 9.52
C PRO A 6 7.58 3.26 9.66
N LYS A 7 6.71 3.37 10.66
CA LYS A 7 5.61 2.40 10.89
C LYS A 7 4.47 2.51 9.86
N ILE A 8 4.53 3.49 8.98
CA ILE A 8 3.53 3.79 7.95
C ILE A 8 4.25 4.14 6.66
N ALA A 9 3.79 3.59 5.55
CA ALA A 9 4.16 4.03 4.21
C ALA A 9 3.08 4.96 3.65
N LEU A 10 3.48 5.92 2.84
CA LEU A 10 2.57 6.81 2.14
C LEU A 10 2.39 6.34 0.70
N GLY A 11 1.13 6.17 0.29
CA GLY A 11 0.76 5.71 -1.04
C GLY A 11 0.51 6.86 -2.01
N ALA A 12 1.08 6.77 -3.20
CA ALA A 12 0.93 7.73 -4.28
C ALA A 12 0.00 7.25 -5.42
N TRP A 13 -0.81 6.21 -5.21
CA TRP A 13 -1.71 5.69 -6.25
C TRP A 13 -2.72 6.73 -6.73
N SER A 14 -3.17 7.62 -5.85
CA SER A 14 -4.12 8.69 -6.17
C SER A 14 -3.48 9.93 -6.84
N TRP A 15 -2.18 9.88 -7.16
CA TRP A 15 -1.44 10.98 -7.76
C TRP A 15 -1.43 10.87 -9.29
N GLY A 16 -1.64 12.01 -9.96
CA GLY A 16 -1.63 12.08 -11.41
C GLY A 16 -2.90 11.55 -12.07
N ALA A 17 -2.82 11.38 -13.38
CA ALA A 17 -3.92 10.97 -14.25
C ALA A 17 -3.43 9.92 -15.26
N GLY A 18 -4.37 9.24 -15.91
CA GLY A 18 -4.13 8.18 -16.89
C GLY A 18 -4.68 6.83 -16.43
N ALA A 19 -4.40 5.77 -17.19
CA ALA A 19 -4.90 4.42 -16.87
C ALA A 19 -4.48 4.00 -15.46
N ALA A 20 -5.43 3.48 -14.68
CA ALA A 20 -5.26 3.16 -13.26
C ALA A 20 -4.72 4.32 -12.40
N GLY A 21 -4.94 5.57 -12.81
CA GLY A 21 -4.49 6.77 -12.13
C GLY A 21 -5.52 7.37 -11.17
N GLY A 22 -5.14 8.47 -10.55
CA GLY A 22 -5.95 9.16 -9.55
C GLY A 22 -7.29 9.66 -10.09
N ASP A 23 -7.34 10.08 -11.32
CA ASP A 23 -8.55 10.55 -12.01
C ASP A 23 -9.57 9.43 -12.22
N GLN A 24 -9.15 8.27 -12.70
CA GLN A 24 -10.06 7.16 -13.00
C GLN A 24 -10.52 6.43 -11.74
N VAL A 25 -9.63 6.19 -10.80
CA VAL A 25 -9.93 5.39 -9.61
C VAL A 25 -10.58 6.24 -8.51
N PHE A 26 -10.07 7.44 -8.28
CA PHE A 26 -10.45 8.30 -7.17
C PHE A 26 -11.26 9.54 -7.58
N GLY A 27 -11.33 9.85 -8.88
CA GLY A 27 -12.03 11.03 -9.39
C GLY A 27 -11.34 12.34 -9.03
N ASN A 28 -10.00 12.36 -8.96
CA ASN A 28 -9.22 13.55 -8.68
C ASN A 28 -8.22 13.85 -9.82
N HIS A 29 -7.73 15.09 -9.86
CA HIS A 29 -6.72 15.55 -10.80
C HIS A 29 -5.66 16.29 -10.00
N LEU A 30 -4.69 15.54 -9.43
CA LEU A 30 -3.68 16.08 -8.53
C LEU A 30 -2.30 15.89 -9.15
N PHE A 31 -1.58 17.01 -9.28
CA PHE A 31 -0.25 17.07 -9.86
C PHE A 31 0.72 17.75 -8.89
N GLU A 32 1.88 18.16 -9.38
CA GLU A 32 2.98 18.66 -8.55
C GLU A 32 2.59 19.85 -7.66
N GLU A 33 1.79 20.78 -8.16
CA GLU A 33 1.42 21.99 -7.42
C GLU A 33 0.63 21.66 -6.15
N GLU A 34 -0.38 20.78 -6.27
CA GLU A 34 -1.20 20.35 -5.13
C GLU A 34 -0.49 19.35 -4.21
N LEU A 35 0.44 18.56 -4.77
CA LEU A 35 1.06 17.45 -4.05
C LEU A 35 2.40 17.81 -3.40
N LYS A 36 3.05 18.91 -3.81
CA LYS A 36 4.30 19.37 -3.19
C LYS A 36 4.15 19.62 -1.69
N PRO A 37 3.12 20.31 -1.19
CA PRO A 37 2.91 20.48 0.25
C PRO A 37 2.69 19.16 1.00
N VAL A 38 2.15 18.13 0.32
CA VAL A 38 1.95 16.79 0.88
C VAL A 38 3.30 16.10 1.09
N PHE A 39 4.16 16.14 0.08
CA PHE A 39 5.51 15.57 0.16
C PHE A 39 6.37 16.28 1.22
N GLU A 40 6.38 17.60 1.22
CA GLU A 40 7.13 18.41 2.20
C GLU A 40 6.68 18.09 3.63
N LYS A 41 5.35 18.04 3.87
CA LYS A 41 4.80 17.68 5.18
C LYS A 41 5.19 16.26 5.60
N ALA A 42 5.24 15.31 4.66
CA ALA A 42 5.67 13.95 4.96
C ALA A 42 7.12 13.89 5.44
N MET A 43 7.99 14.63 4.78
CA MET A 43 9.41 14.73 5.18
C MET A 43 9.56 15.40 6.55
N GLU A 44 8.82 16.47 6.83
CA GLU A 44 8.76 17.12 8.15
C GLU A 44 8.30 16.16 9.26
N CYS A 45 7.31 15.32 8.98
CA CYS A 45 6.77 14.35 9.93
C CYS A 45 7.61 13.06 10.05
N GLY A 46 8.69 12.92 9.26
CA GLY A 46 9.52 11.70 9.23
C GLY A 46 8.85 10.50 8.54
N LEU A 47 7.78 10.72 7.77
CA LEU A 47 7.10 9.71 6.95
C LEU A 47 7.72 9.69 5.55
N ASN A 48 8.89 9.10 5.45
CA ASN A 48 9.74 9.16 4.26
C ASN A 48 9.69 7.90 3.38
N LEU A 49 8.80 6.95 3.66
CA LEU A 49 8.58 5.74 2.85
C LEU A 49 7.39 5.97 1.91
N TRP A 50 7.67 6.01 0.60
CA TRP A 50 6.68 6.25 -0.44
C TRP A 50 6.47 5.03 -1.32
N ASP A 51 5.21 4.61 -1.48
CA ASP A 51 4.79 3.49 -2.32
C ASP A 51 4.07 3.98 -3.58
N THR A 52 4.56 3.57 -4.73
CA THR A 52 3.99 3.82 -6.05
C THR A 52 4.06 2.55 -6.92
N ALA A 53 3.75 2.65 -8.20
CA ALA A 53 3.92 1.58 -9.19
C ALA A 53 4.02 2.14 -10.61
N ALA A 54 4.71 1.41 -11.49
CA ALA A 54 4.84 1.77 -12.90
C ALA A 54 3.49 1.90 -13.63
N VAL A 55 2.48 1.14 -13.20
CA VAL A 55 1.14 1.16 -13.79
C VAL A 55 0.29 2.36 -13.34
N TYR A 56 0.62 3.01 -12.24
CA TYR A 56 -0.22 4.10 -11.70
C TYR A 56 -0.17 5.34 -12.61
N GLY A 57 -1.29 5.61 -13.29
CA GLY A 57 -1.39 6.68 -14.28
C GLY A 57 -0.33 6.55 -15.38
N GLU A 58 -0.03 5.32 -15.81
CA GLU A 58 0.99 5.05 -16.84
C GLU A 58 2.35 5.67 -16.49
N GLY A 59 2.73 5.62 -15.20
CA GLY A 59 3.98 6.17 -14.67
C GLY A 59 3.90 7.65 -14.24
N THR A 60 2.74 8.29 -14.34
CA THR A 60 2.57 9.69 -13.89
C THR A 60 2.79 9.82 -12.40
N SER A 61 2.32 8.86 -11.58
CA SER A 61 2.57 8.84 -10.14
C SER A 61 4.07 8.79 -9.81
N GLU A 62 4.85 7.92 -10.48
CA GLU A 62 6.29 7.85 -10.30
C GLU A 62 6.99 9.16 -10.72
N ARG A 63 6.54 9.78 -11.83
CA ARG A 63 7.12 11.04 -12.33
C ARG A 63 6.92 12.20 -11.35
N ILE A 64 5.70 12.33 -10.81
CA ILE A 64 5.38 13.35 -9.80
C ILE A 64 6.26 13.16 -8.57
N LEU A 65 6.33 11.92 -8.05
CA LEU A 65 7.16 11.61 -6.89
C LEU A 65 8.65 11.89 -7.18
N GLY A 66 9.14 11.51 -8.35
CA GLY A 66 10.52 11.76 -8.79
C GLY A 66 10.86 13.24 -8.85
N ASN A 67 9.92 14.10 -9.26
CA ASN A 67 10.09 15.55 -9.28
C ASN A 67 10.26 16.14 -7.88
N PHE A 68 9.81 15.49 -6.82
CA PHE A 68 10.07 15.91 -5.44
C PHE A 68 11.34 15.27 -4.87
N VAL A 69 11.60 14.01 -5.21
CA VAL A 69 12.76 13.26 -4.70
C VAL A 69 14.09 13.87 -5.17
N LYS A 70 14.16 14.43 -6.37
CA LYS A 70 15.38 15.09 -6.88
C LYS A 70 15.83 16.29 -6.04
N ASP A 71 14.92 16.93 -5.32
CA ASP A 71 15.17 18.14 -4.54
C ASP A 71 15.59 17.84 -3.09
N VAL A 72 15.64 16.56 -2.71
CA VAL A 72 16.05 16.09 -1.38
C VAL A 72 17.22 15.11 -1.47
N ARG A 73 17.89 14.87 -0.36
CA ARG A 73 18.93 13.84 -0.31
C ARG A 73 18.29 12.47 -0.57
N ARG A 74 18.84 11.70 -1.51
CA ARG A 74 18.31 10.39 -1.89
C ARG A 74 18.21 9.40 -0.71
N ASP A 75 19.16 9.47 0.23
CA ASP A 75 19.20 8.62 1.42
C ASP A 75 18.19 9.03 2.51
N SER A 76 17.53 10.17 2.37
CA SER A 76 16.46 10.61 3.26
C SER A 76 15.09 10.05 2.88
N VAL A 77 14.96 9.41 1.72
CA VAL A 77 13.68 8.86 1.19
C VAL A 77 13.82 7.37 0.92
N ILE A 78 12.79 6.60 1.25
CA ILE A 78 12.67 5.18 0.92
C ILE A 78 11.65 5.07 -0.22
N LEU A 79 12.10 4.62 -1.39
CA LEU A 79 11.27 4.49 -2.60
C LEU A 79 10.86 3.04 -2.82
N SER A 80 9.57 2.85 -2.96
CA SER A 80 8.91 1.57 -3.20
C SER A 80 8.12 1.66 -4.51
N THR A 81 8.46 0.81 -5.49
CA THR A 81 7.71 0.70 -6.75
C THR A 81 7.67 -0.73 -7.26
N LYS A 82 6.90 -0.99 -8.32
CA LYS A 82 6.45 -2.35 -8.66
C LYS A 82 6.64 -2.67 -10.13
N PHE A 83 7.14 -3.88 -10.38
CA PHE A 83 6.99 -4.57 -11.66
C PHE A 83 5.56 -5.07 -11.80
N THR A 84 4.86 -4.69 -12.86
CA THR A 84 3.48 -5.07 -13.12
C THR A 84 3.43 -6.04 -14.32
N PRO A 85 3.33 -7.36 -14.09
CA PRO A 85 3.34 -8.37 -15.15
C PRO A 85 2.32 -8.13 -16.27
N GLN A 86 1.13 -7.59 -15.93
CA GLN A 86 0.02 -7.37 -16.89
C GLN A 86 0.36 -6.38 -18.01
N ILE A 87 1.28 -5.46 -17.75
CA ILE A 87 1.73 -4.46 -18.75
C ILE A 87 3.15 -4.74 -19.25
N ALA A 88 3.76 -5.84 -18.79
CA ALA A 88 5.09 -6.21 -19.19
C ALA A 88 5.12 -6.73 -20.65
N SER A 89 6.18 -6.40 -21.37
CA SER A 89 6.42 -7.00 -22.69
C SER A 89 6.70 -8.51 -22.56
N GLY A 90 6.50 -9.26 -23.64
CA GLY A 90 6.86 -10.68 -23.69
C GLY A 90 8.38 -10.95 -23.76
N SER A 91 9.22 -9.92 -23.74
CA SER A 91 10.67 -10.07 -23.87
C SER A 91 11.33 -10.63 -22.60
N PRO A 92 12.46 -11.34 -22.71
CA PRO A 92 13.19 -11.85 -21.55
C PRO A 92 13.68 -10.78 -20.57
N ASP A 93 13.89 -9.55 -21.05
CA ASP A 93 14.36 -8.40 -20.27
C ASP A 93 13.23 -7.45 -19.82
N ALA A 94 11.99 -7.93 -19.77
CA ALA A 94 10.82 -7.12 -19.47
C ALA A 94 10.91 -6.43 -18.09
N MET A 95 11.38 -7.15 -17.07
CA MET A 95 11.52 -6.59 -15.71
C MET A 95 12.65 -5.53 -15.69
N GLN A 96 13.77 -5.78 -16.37
CA GLN A 96 14.85 -4.80 -16.48
C GLN A 96 14.37 -3.51 -17.17
N LYS A 97 13.64 -3.61 -18.28
CA LYS A 97 13.08 -2.45 -18.98
C LYS A 97 12.11 -1.66 -18.10
N MET A 98 11.28 -2.36 -17.34
CA MET A 98 10.31 -1.68 -16.46
C MET A 98 10.99 -0.95 -15.31
N ILE A 99 11.99 -1.55 -14.64
CA ILE A 99 12.72 -0.88 -13.56
C ILE A 99 13.56 0.29 -14.11
N ASP A 100 14.12 0.18 -15.32
CA ASP A 100 14.86 1.29 -15.93
C ASP A 100 13.94 2.49 -16.18
N GLY A 101 12.74 2.25 -16.71
CA GLY A 101 11.72 3.28 -16.83
C GLY A 101 11.26 3.85 -15.47
N SER A 102 11.13 3.02 -14.45
CA SER A 102 10.79 3.47 -13.09
C SER A 102 11.91 4.34 -12.50
N LYS A 103 13.18 3.95 -12.66
CA LYS A 103 14.33 4.74 -12.21
C LYS A 103 14.40 6.10 -12.91
N GLU A 104 14.14 6.13 -14.22
CA GLU A 104 14.08 7.38 -14.99
C GLU A 104 12.97 8.32 -14.44
N ARG A 105 11.74 7.81 -14.25
CA ARG A 105 10.62 8.60 -13.73
C ARG A 105 10.81 9.04 -12.29
N LEU A 106 11.37 8.17 -11.43
CA LEU A 106 11.68 8.46 -10.04
C LEU A 106 12.99 9.25 -9.84
N GLN A 107 13.75 9.47 -10.92
CA GLN A 107 15.03 10.20 -10.92
C GLN A 107 16.02 9.63 -9.90
N THR A 108 16.20 8.32 -9.91
CA THR A 108 17.08 7.57 -8.99
C THR A 108 17.73 6.37 -9.68
N ASP A 109 18.92 6.00 -9.25
CA ASP A 109 19.61 4.80 -9.76
C ASP A 109 19.23 3.52 -8.97
N ILE A 110 18.68 3.67 -7.77
CA ILE A 110 18.40 2.58 -6.84
C ILE A 110 16.96 2.68 -6.32
N ILE A 111 16.25 1.55 -6.36
CA ILE A 111 14.94 1.39 -5.73
C ILE A 111 15.14 0.68 -4.37
N ASP A 112 14.54 1.23 -3.30
CA ASP A 112 14.70 0.64 -1.96
C ASP A 112 13.87 -0.64 -1.79
N ILE A 113 12.62 -0.66 -2.29
CA ILE A 113 11.76 -1.84 -2.27
C ILE A 113 11.16 -2.04 -3.66
N TYR A 114 11.44 -3.17 -4.28
CA TYR A 114 10.89 -3.51 -5.59
C TYR A 114 10.01 -4.74 -5.52
N TRP A 115 8.79 -4.61 -6.02
CA TRP A 115 7.76 -5.64 -5.91
C TRP A 115 7.47 -6.30 -7.23
N ILE A 116 7.16 -7.60 -7.21
CA ILE A 116 6.27 -8.18 -8.21
C ILE A 116 4.84 -7.83 -7.80
N HIS A 117 4.14 -7.01 -8.63
CA HIS A 117 2.83 -6.43 -8.30
C HIS A 117 1.74 -7.49 -8.18
N ASN A 118 1.79 -8.52 -9.00
CA ASN A 118 0.89 -9.65 -9.01
C ASN A 118 1.66 -10.92 -9.37
N PRO A 119 1.29 -12.11 -8.85
CA PRO A 119 2.06 -13.32 -9.07
C PRO A 119 2.08 -13.80 -10.52
N MET A 120 1.01 -13.66 -11.29
CA MET A 120 0.74 -14.23 -12.63
C MET A 120 1.55 -15.48 -13.00
N ASP A 121 2.88 -15.44 -12.84
CA ASP A 121 3.81 -16.55 -13.07
C ASP A 121 5.04 -16.38 -12.16
N VAL A 122 5.00 -17.05 -11.01
CA VAL A 122 6.06 -16.98 -9.99
C VAL A 122 7.38 -17.55 -10.51
N GLU A 123 7.33 -18.64 -11.30
CA GLU A 123 8.51 -19.31 -11.86
C GLU A 123 9.23 -18.41 -12.88
N ARG A 124 8.48 -17.65 -13.64
CA ARG A 124 9.05 -16.75 -14.64
C ARG A 124 9.64 -15.48 -14.03
N TRP A 125 8.92 -14.81 -13.13
CA TRP A 125 9.28 -13.46 -12.75
C TRP A 125 10.19 -13.38 -11.52
N THR A 126 10.12 -14.36 -10.61
CA THR A 126 10.95 -14.33 -9.41
C THR A 126 12.47 -14.39 -9.72
N PRO A 127 12.96 -15.16 -10.69
CA PRO A 127 14.39 -15.18 -11.02
C PRO A 127 14.95 -13.84 -11.47
N ASP A 128 14.15 -12.98 -12.12
CA ASP A 128 14.61 -11.67 -12.58
C ASP A 128 14.98 -10.74 -11.41
N LEU A 129 14.31 -10.89 -10.25
CA LEU A 129 14.64 -10.15 -9.02
C LEU A 129 16.06 -10.48 -8.52
N ILE A 130 16.56 -11.68 -8.77
CA ILE A 130 17.93 -12.10 -8.39
C ILE A 130 18.96 -11.20 -9.08
N THR A 131 18.78 -11.02 -10.40
CA THR A 131 19.66 -10.17 -11.21
C THR A 131 19.66 -8.72 -10.72
N LEU A 132 18.46 -8.17 -10.43
CA LEU A 132 18.32 -6.79 -9.95
C LEU A 132 18.93 -6.60 -8.55
N ALA A 133 18.75 -7.57 -7.66
CA ALA A 133 19.31 -7.50 -6.31
C ALA A 133 20.84 -7.64 -6.32
N LYS A 134 21.38 -8.59 -7.07
CA LYS A 134 22.84 -8.80 -7.17
C LYS A 134 23.56 -7.65 -7.86
N SER A 135 22.92 -6.96 -8.79
CA SER A 135 23.48 -5.76 -9.43
C SER A 135 23.32 -4.49 -8.58
N GLY A 136 22.68 -4.56 -7.41
CA GLY A 136 22.47 -3.43 -6.51
C GLY A 136 21.42 -2.43 -6.98
N GLN A 137 20.61 -2.78 -7.97
CA GLN A 137 19.52 -1.91 -8.46
C GLN A 137 18.35 -1.83 -7.48
N ILE A 138 18.17 -2.87 -6.67
CA ILE A 138 17.14 -2.93 -5.62
C ILE A 138 17.77 -3.33 -4.29
N LYS A 139 17.23 -2.81 -3.16
CA LYS A 139 17.72 -3.17 -1.82
C LYS A 139 16.88 -4.26 -1.16
N THR A 140 15.58 -4.25 -1.40
CA THR A 140 14.61 -5.16 -0.77
C THR A 140 13.74 -5.81 -1.83
N ILE A 141 13.65 -7.14 -1.79
CA ILE A 141 12.76 -7.92 -2.65
C ILE A 141 11.40 -8.02 -1.99
N GLY A 142 10.37 -7.59 -2.71
CA GLY A 142 8.98 -7.68 -2.30
C GLY A 142 8.10 -8.44 -3.28
N VAL A 143 7.03 -9.05 -2.77
CA VAL A 143 5.96 -9.64 -3.58
C VAL A 143 4.60 -9.12 -3.12
N SER A 144 3.70 -8.86 -4.06
CA SER A 144 2.38 -8.30 -3.79
C SER A 144 1.29 -9.21 -4.38
N ASN A 145 0.16 -9.32 -3.69
CA ASN A 145 -0.96 -10.17 -4.09
C ASN A 145 -0.62 -11.68 -4.21
N HIS A 146 0.41 -12.12 -3.50
CA HIS A 146 0.84 -13.53 -3.47
C HIS A 146 0.14 -14.26 -2.32
N ASN A 147 -0.38 -15.46 -2.58
CA ASN A 147 -0.84 -16.35 -1.54
C ASN A 147 0.35 -17.04 -0.84
N LEU A 148 0.07 -17.79 0.23
CA LEU A 148 1.13 -18.41 1.03
C LEU A 148 2.00 -19.39 0.24
N ALA A 149 1.42 -20.17 -0.68
CA ALA A 149 2.18 -21.12 -1.50
C ALA A 149 3.10 -20.38 -2.48
N GLU A 150 2.63 -19.30 -3.10
CA GLU A 150 3.42 -18.45 -4.00
C GLU A 150 4.56 -17.73 -3.28
N ILE A 151 4.32 -17.23 -2.06
CA ILE A 151 5.37 -16.61 -1.24
C ILE A 151 6.46 -17.63 -0.89
N LYS A 152 6.07 -18.83 -0.46
CA LYS A 152 7.01 -19.92 -0.17
C LYS A 152 7.79 -20.31 -1.42
N ARG A 153 7.13 -20.44 -2.55
CA ARG A 153 7.79 -20.79 -3.83
C ARG A 153 8.78 -19.72 -4.28
N ALA A 154 8.41 -18.44 -4.18
CA ALA A 154 9.34 -17.34 -4.45
C ALA A 154 10.57 -17.39 -3.53
N ASN A 155 10.37 -17.68 -2.24
CA ASN A 155 11.48 -17.86 -1.30
C ASN A 155 12.40 -19.05 -1.66
N GLU A 156 11.85 -20.18 -2.11
CA GLU A 156 12.65 -21.32 -2.58
C GLU A 156 13.54 -20.95 -3.76
N ILE A 157 12.99 -20.24 -4.75
CA ILE A 157 13.73 -19.76 -5.93
C ILE A 157 14.87 -18.83 -5.50
N LEU A 158 14.58 -17.86 -4.65
CA LEU A 158 15.53 -16.85 -4.19
C LEU A 158 16.61 -17.44 -3.28
N ALA A 159 16.28 -18.44 -2.46
CA ALA A 159 17.18 -19.06 -1.50
C ALA A 159 18.38 -19.78 -2.18
N ALA A 160 18.20 -20.28 -3.41
CA ALA A 160 19.28 -20.86 -4.19
C ALA A 160 20.44 -19.89 -4.43
N GLU A 161 20.17 -18.58 -4.36
CA GLU A 161 21.12 -17.49 -4.58
C GLU A 161 21.42 -16.69 -3.30
N GLY A 162 21.03 -17.20 -2.13
CA GLY A 162 21.24 -16.56 -0.83
C GLY A 162 20.34 -15.34 -0.59
N LEU A 163 19.26 -15.21 -1.36
CA LEU A 163 18.28 -14.14 -1.26
C LEU A 163 16.95 -14.63 -0.67
N LYS A 164 16.07 -13.73 -0.28
CA LYS A 164 14.73 -14.06 0.20
C LYS A 164 13.73 -12.96 -0.13
N VAL A 165 12.45 -13.31 -0.11
CA VAL A 165 11.37 -12.31 0.01
C VAL A 165 11.52 -11.64 1.38
N SER A 166 11.68 -10.33 1.40
CA SER A 166 11.85 -9.55 2.64
C SER A 166 10.62 -8.69 2.95
N ALA A 167 9.71 -8.58 1.99
CA ALA A 167 8.48 -7.82 2.12
C ALA A 167 7.32 -8.48 1.36
N VAL A 168 6.13 -8.49 1.95
CA VAL A 168 4.87 -8.93 1.34
C VAL A 168 3.89 -7.76 1.38
N GLN A 169 3.21 -7.47 0.26
CA GLN A 169 2.20 -6.41 0.18
C GLN A 169 0.88 -6.98 -0.32
N ASN A 170 -0.08 -7.18 0.57
CA ASN A 170 -1.41 -7.70 0.23
C ASN A 170 -2.52 -6.79 0.77
N HIS A 171 -3.71 -6.91 0.17
CA HIS A 171 -4.92 -6.29 0.69
C HIS A 171 -5.18 -6.78 2.12
N TYR A 172 -5.26 -5.84 3.06
CA TYR A 172 -5.55 -6.15 4.45
C TYR A 172 -6.20 -4.97 5.15
N SER A 173 -7.45 -5.17 5.57
CA SER A 173 -8.28 -4.16 6.23
C SER A 173 -9.25 -4.83 7.21
N LEU A 174 -10.03 -4.03 7.96
CA LEU A 174 -11.12 -4.54 8.78
C LEU A 174 -12.22 -5.27 7.98
N LEU A 175 -12.32 -5.02 6.66
CA LEU A 175 -13.29 -5.68 5.78
C LEU A 175 -12.68 -6.88 5.03
N HIS A 176 -11.36 -6.95 4.92
CA HIS A 176 -10.68 -7.98 4.15
C HIS A 176 -9.48 -8.54 4.90
N ARG A 177 -9.64 -9.72 5.51
CA ARG A 177 -8.62 -10.38 6.34
C ARG A 177 -8.18 -11.74 5.80
N SER A 178 -8.28 -11.97 4.48
CA SER A 178 -7.93 -13.28 3.88
C SER A 178 -6.46 -13.65 4.11
N SER A 179 -5.52 -12.70 4.03
CA SER A 179 -4.11 -12.94 4.31
C SER A 179 -3.83 -13.42 5.75
N GLU A 180 -4.58 -12.91 6.74
CA GLU A 180 -4.50 -13.38 8.12
C GLU A 180 -5.05 -14.81 8.23
N ARG A 181 -6.24 -15.05 7.70
CA ARG A 181 -6.91 -16.36 7.74
C ARG A 181 -6.11 -17.46 7.02
N ALA A 182 -5.37 -17.09 5.98
CA ALA A 182 -4.47 -17.98 5.24
C ALA A 182 -3.11 -18.22 5.91
N GLY A 183 -2.85 -17.60 7.08
CA GLY A 183 -1.60 -17.76 7.82
C GLY A 183 -0.40 -16.97 7.23
N ILE A 184 -0.64 -16.02 6.32
CA ILE A 184 0.44 -15.24 5.70
C ILE A 184 1.10 -14.30 6.70
N LEU A 185 0.32 -13.67 7.60
CA LEU A 185 0.86 -12.78 8.63
C LEU A 185 1.79 -13.55 9.58
N ASP A 186 1.38 -14.73 10.02
CA ASP A 186 2.19 -15.59 10.89
C ASP A 186 3.48 -16.03 10.18
N TYR A 187 3.37 -16.49 8.94
CA TYR A 187 4.54 -16.84 8.13
C TYR A 187 5.51 -15.66 7.98
N CYS A 188 5.01 -14.47 7.71
CA CYS A 188 5.84 -13.26 7.61
C CYS A 188 6.57 -12.98 8.93
N LYS A 189 5.86 -13.04 10.04
CA LYS A 189 6.42 -12.82 11.38
C LYS A 189 7.53 -13.84 11.71
N GLU A 190 7.28 -15.12 11.46
CA GLU A 190 8.23 -16.22 11.72
C GLU A 190 9.50 -16.12 10.87
N ASN A 191 9.41 -15.60 9.65
CA ASN A 191 10.51 -15.50 8.71
C ASN A 191 11.16 -14.12 8.62
N GLY A 192 10.77 -13.17 9.49
CA GLY A 192 11.29 -11.80 9.49
C GLY A 192 11.01 -11.06 8.19
N ILE A 193 9.80 -11.26 7.63
CA ILE A 193 9.28 -10.60 6.44
C ILE A 193 8.35 -9.48 6.91
N THR A 194 8.53 -8.26 6.40
CA THR A 194 7.61 -7.18 6.70
C THR A 194 6.34 -7.30 5.87
N PHE A 195 5.18 -7.36 6.53
CA PHE A 195 3.90 -7.37 5.83
C PHE A 195 3.39 -5.94 5.68
N TYR A 196 3.25 -5.49 4.43
CA TYR A 196 2.66 -4.20 4.07
C TYR A 196 1.18 -4.40 3.76
N SER A 197 0.32 -3.70 4.49
CA SER A 197 -1.13 -3.74 4.26
C SER A 197 -1.56 -2.57 3.37
N TYR A 198 -2.01 -2.84 2.15
CA TYR A 198 -2.68 -1.83 1.35
C TYR A 198 -4.20 -1.91 1.53
N MET A 199 -4.94 -0.91 1.05
CA MET A 199 -6.40 -0.78 1.22
C MET A 199 -6.88 -0.69 2.67
N VAL A 200 -6.02 -0.34 3.62
CA VAL A 200 -6.38 -0.24 5.05
C VAL A 200 -7.59 0.65 5.31
N LEU A 201 -7.76 1.72 4.52
CA LEU A 201 -8.89 2.64 4.58
C LEU A 201 -10.00 2.32 3.59
N GLU A 202 -9.91 1.21 2.83
CA GLU A 202 -10.86 0.83 1.78
C GLU A 202 -11.23 2.02 0.87
N GLN A 203 -10.18 2.64 0.29
CA GLN A 203 -10.29 3.83 -0.56
C GLN A 203 -11.10 4.99 0.06
N GLY A 204 -11.20 5.01 1.37
CA GLY A 204 -11.90 6.02 2.15
C GLY A 204 -13.22 5.55 2.79
N ALA A 205 -13.69 4.33 2.52
CA ALA A 205 -14.94 3.80 3.11
C ALA A 205 -14.85 3.70 4.64
N LEU A 206 -13.66 3.43 5.19
CA LEU A 206 -13.44 3.33 6.64
C LEU A 206 -13.02 4.66 7.30
N THR A 207 -13.15 5.79 6.61
CA THR A 207 -12.82 7.11 7.18
C THR A 207 -13.95 7.74 7.99
N GLY A 208 -15.18 7.21 7.89
CA GLY A 208 -16.37 7.83 8.45
C GLY A 208 -16.86 9.08 7.70
N ARG A 209 -16.19 9.46 6.61
CA ARG A 209 -16.56 10.61 5.78
C ARG A 209 -17.74 10.30 4.87
N TYR A 210 -17.83 9.06 4.37
CA TYR A 210 -18.85 8.64 3.42
C TYR A 210 -19.91 7.79 4.12
N ASN A 211 -21.18 8.05 3.79
CA ASN A 211 -22.36 7.37 4.30
C ASN A 211 -23.51 7.53 3.29
N GLU A 212 -24.71 6.99 3.57
CA GLU A 212 -25.85 7.09 2.64
C GLU A 212 -26.24 8.55 2.33
N ALA A 213 -26.09 9.49 3.28
CA ALA A 213 -26.37 10.90 3.07
C ALA A 213 -25.25 11.67 2.35
N ASN A 214 -24.03 11.15 2.39
CA ASN A 214 -22.85 11.71 1.74
C ASN A 214 -22.06 10.59 1.03
N PRO A 215 -22.55 10.04 -0.09
CA PRO A 215 -21.91 8.94 -0.78
C PRO A 215 -20.62 9.35 -1.50
N PHE A 216 -19.85 8.36 -1.96
CA PHE A 216 -18.75 8.62 -2.88
C PHE A 216 -19.25 9.22 -4.18
N PRO A 217 -18.41 10.01 -4.88
CA PRO A 217 -18.76 10.59 -6.17
C PRO A 217 -19.19 9.50 -7.18
N ALA A 218 -20.32 9.72 -7.83
CA ALA A 218 -20.81 8.83 -8.88
C ALA A 218 -19.83 8.77 -10.07
N GLY A 219 -19.76 7.64 -10.75
CA GLY A 219 -18.89 7.44 -11.90
C GLY A 219 -17.42 7.28 -11.54
N THR A 220 -17.10 7.02 -10.28
CA THR A 220 -15.75 6.66 -9.83
C THR A 220 -15.69 5.17 -9.42
N GLY A 221 -14.58 4.51 -9.69
CA GLY A 221 -14.42 3.10 -9.34
C GLY A 221 -14.68 2.80 -7.85
N ARG A 222 -14.27 3.71 -6.96
CA ARG A 222 -14.58 3.59 -5.52
C ARG A 222 -16.07 3.82 -5.20
N GLY A 223 -16.72 4.72 -5.93
CA GLY A 223 -18.16 4.94 -5.80
C GLY A 223 -18.96 3.71 -6.16
N ASP A 224 -18.64 3.09 -7.29
CA ASP A 224 -19.29 1.87 -7.77
C ASP A 224 -19.09 0.71 -6.78
N SER A 225 -17.90 0.64 -6.17
CA SER A 225 -17.55 -0.43 -5.24
C SER A 225 -18.18 -0.29 -3.85
N TYR A 226 -18.27 0.92 -3.29
CA TYR A 226 -18.64 1.10 -1.88
C TYR A 226 -20.02 1.70 -1.64
N ASN A 227 -20.59 2.50 -2.58
CA ASN A 227 -21.90 3.10 -2.38
C ASN A 227 -23.01 2.06 -2.07
N PRO A 228 -23.05 0.87 -2.71
CA PRO A 228 -24.04 -0.15 -2.39
C PRO A 228 -23.93 -0.73 -0.97
N HIS A 229 -22.81 -0.48 -0.28
CA HIS A 229 -22.48 -1.08 1.00
C HIS A 229 -22.44 -0.09 2.16
N LEU A 230 -22.57 1.21 1.93
CA LEU A 230 -22.39 2.26 2.96
C LEU A 230 -23.21 2.00 4.22
N LYS A 231 -24.47 1.59 4.08
CA LYS A 231 -25.34 1.25 5.22
C LYS A 231 -24.78 0.11 6.07
N LYS A 232 -24.18 -0.90 5.45
CA LYS A 232 -23.62 -2.05 6.16
C LYS A 232 -22.39 -1.70 6.99
N LEU A 233 -21.71 -0.59 6.67
CA LEU A 233 -20.53 -0.12 7.37
C LEU A 233 -20.85 0.72 8.61
N GLU A 234 -22.08 1.18 8.81
CA GLU A 234 -22.45 2.13 9.87
C GLU A 234 -22.04 1.65 11.26
N ALA A 235 -22.35 0.41 11.62
CA ALA A 235 -22.04 -0.11 12.95
C ALA A 235 -20.52 -0.15 13.23
N LEU A 236 -19.73 -0.53 12.23
CA LEU A 236 -18.28 -0.52 12.32
C LEU A 236 -17.73 0.91 12.44
N ILE A 237 -18.23 1.84 11.65
CA ILE A 237 -17.81 3.23 11.69
C ILE A 237 -18.17 3.88 13.03
N GLU A 238 -19.35 3.61 13.58
CA GLU A 238 -19.74 4.12 14.91
C GLU A 238 -18.83 3.57 16.02
N GLU A 239 -18.48 2.28 15.98
CA GLU A 239 -17.51 1.74 16.92
C GLU A 239 -16.13 2.41 16.79
N MET A 240 -15.67 2.66 15.54
CA MET A 240 -14.41 3.38 15.31
C MET A 240 -14.47 4.80 15.87
N LYS A 241 -15.61 5.49 15.81
CA LYS A 241 -15.82 6.81 16.43
C LYS A 241 -15.79 6.73 17.97
N VAL A 242 -16.42 5.70 18.55
CA VAL A 242 -16.40 5.48 20.01
C VAL A 242 -14.95 5.30 20.51
N VAL A 243 -14.20 4.40 19.86
CA VAL A 243 -12.78 4.18 20.16
C VAL A 243 -11.97 5.45 19.92
N GLY A 244 -12.25 6.15 18.81
CA GLY A 244 -11.60 7.39 18.42
C GLY A 244 -11.82 8.51 19.43
N THR A 245 -13.01 8.61 20.03
CA THR A 245 -13.32 9.62 21.08
C THR A 245 -12.41 9.41 22.30
N ARG A 246 -12.16 8.17 22.71
CA ARG A 246 -11.25 7.86 23.83
C ARG A 246 -9.79 8.23 23.53
N LEU A 247 -9.38 8.11 22.27
CA LEU A 247 -7.98 8.23 21.83
C LEU A 247 -7.66 9.56 21.14
N ASP A 248 -8.61 10.47 21.05
CA ASP A 248 -8.53 11.70 20.25
C ASP A 248 -8.08 11.39 18.80
N ALA A 249 -8.76 10.44 18.16
CA ALA A 249 -8.40 9.92 16.86
C ALA A 249 -9.61 9.79 15.92
N SER A 250 -9.39 10.00 14.62
CA SER A 250 -10.40 9.79 13.59
C SER A 250 -10.60 8.29 13.29
N PRO A 251 -11.75 7.89 12.71
CA PRO A 251 -11.93 6.51 12.25
C PRO A 251 -10.82 6.03 11.30
N ALA A 252 -10.31 6.89 10.42
CA ALA A 252 -9.18 6.55 9.56
C ALA A 252 -7.92 6.19 10.37
N GLN A 253 -7.65 6.94 11.43
CA GLN A 253 -6.52 6.64 12.33
C GLN A 253 -6.74 5.35 13.11
N ILE A 254 -7.97 5.05 13.52
CA ILE A 254 -8.31 3.78 14.19
C ILE A 254 -8.10 2.59 13.25
N ALA A 255 -8.54 2.67 11.98
CA ALA A 255 -8.30 1.60 11.01
C ALA A 255 -6.80 1.37 10.77
N ALA A 256 -6.01 2.43 10.65
CA ALA A 256 -4.56 2.32 10.48
C ALA A 256 -3.86 1.80 11.75
N ALA A 257 -4.28 2.24 12.94
CA ALA A 257 -3.76 1.74 14.21
C ALA A 257 -4.08 0.25 14.43
N TRP A 258 -5.27 -0.19 14.01
CA TRP A 258 -5.61 -1.61 14.01
C TRP A 258 -4.64 -2.42 13.14
N ALA A 259 -4.36 -1.98 11.92
CA ALA A 259 -3.41 -2.66 11.04
C ALA A 259 -2.00 -2.75 11.66
N ILE A 260 -1.52 -1.69 12.32
CA ILE A 260 -0.26 -1.71 13.08
C ILE A 260 -0.33 -2.70 14.25
N ALA A 261 -1.43 -2.72 15.00
CA ALA A 261 -1.62 -3.64 16.12
C ALA A 261 -1.62 -5.12 15.68
N LYS A 262 -2.03 -5.39 14.43
CA LYS A 262 -1.92 -6.72 13.79
C LYS A 262 -0.50 -7.06 13.31
N GLY A 263 0.48 -6.20 13.56
CA GLY A 263 1.88 -6.42 13.18
C GLY A 263 2.20 -6.09 11.72
N THR A 264 1.35 -5.34 11.04
CA THR A 264 1.57 -4.93 9.65
C THR A 264 2.10 -3.48 9.55
N LEU A 265 2.60 -3.10 8.39
CA LEU A 265 2.98 -1.75 8.02
C LEU A 265 1.94 -1.22 7.02
N PRO A 266 0.99 -0.36 7.46
CA PRO A 266 -0.05 0.16 6.58
C PRO A 266 0.50 1.13 5.53
N ILE A 267 -0.05 1.05 4.31
CA ILE A 267 0.16 2.01 3.24
C ILE A 267 -1.06 2.92 3.20
N ILE A 268 -0.86 4.19 3.48
CA ILE A 268 -1.93 5.20 3.54
C ILE A 268 -1.81 6.14 2.34
N GLY A 269 -2.80 6.14 1.47
CA GLY A 269 -2.88 7.11 0.37
C GLY A 269 -3.11 8.53 0.90
N VAL A 270 -2.30 9.48 0.45
CA VAL A 270 -2.37 10.87 0.89
C VAL A 270 -2.45 11.84 -0.29
N THR A 271 -3.33 12.83 -0.17
CA THR A 271 -3.57 13.88 -1.16
C THR A 271 -3.59 15.28 -0.54
N LYS A 272 -3.45 15.37 0.78
CA LYS A 272 -3.44 16.62 1.55
C LYS A 272 -2.44 16.53 2.70
N ALA A 273 -1.78 17.64 3.03
CA ALA A 273 -0.85 17.72 4.15
C ALA A 273 -1.49 17.31 5.49
N SER A 274 -2.78 17.64 5.72
CA SER A 274 -3.50 17.23 6.93
C SER A 274 -3.61 15.71 7.08
N GLN A 275 -3.74 14.96 5.98
CA GLN A 275 -3.77 13.49 6.02
C GLN A 275 -2.39 12.91 6.42
N VAL A 276 -1.32 13.59 6.05
CA VAL A 276 0.04 13.21 6.49
C VAL A 276 0.18 13.43 8.00
N GLU A 277 -0.28 14.56 8.53
CA GLU A 277 -0.26 14.85 9.96
C GLU A 277 -1.10 13.83 10.76
N GLU A 278 -2.28 13.46 10.24
CA GLU A 278 -3.10 12.39 10.82
C GLU A 278 -2.34 11.05 10.80
N ALA A 279 -1.74 10.66 9.66
CA ALA A 279 -0.97 9.43 9.55
C ALA A 279 0.22 9.39 10.52
N ALA A 280 0.93 10.50 10.69
CA ALA A 280 2.07 10.59 11.61
C ALA A 280 1.67 10.32 13.08
N ARG A 281 0.44 10.63 13.47
CA ARG A 281 -0.07 10.38 14.82
C ARG A 281 -0.42 8.91 15.06
N VAL A 282 -0.74 8.14 14.01
CA VAL A 282 -1.24 6.75 14.13
C VAL A 282 -0.25 5.85 14.86
N ALA A 283 1.05 6.02 14.64
CA ALA A 283 2.09 5.20 15.26
C ALA A 283 2.12 5.24 16.81
N ARG A 284 1.39 6.19 17.41
CA ARG A 284 1.27 6.39 18.87
C ARG A 284 -0.08 5.94 19.43
N ILE A 285 -1.00 5.49 18.56
CA ILE A 285 -2.34 5.03 18.97
C ILE A 285 -2.24 3.57 19.37
N GLU A 286 -2.66 3.28 20.60
CA GLU A 286 -2.67 1.92 21.14
C GLU A 286 -4.12 1.48 21.36
N LEU A 287 -4.51 0.43 20.67
CA LEU A 287 -5.81 -0.22 20.82
C LEU A 287 -5.70 -1.35 21.84
N THR A 288 -6.70 -1.48 22.68
CA THR A 288 -6.82 -2.63 23.58
C THR A 288 -7.25 -3.88 22.82
N ALA A 289 -6.94 -5.06 23.36
CA ALA A 289 -7.37 -6.33 22.78
C ALA A 289 -8.90 -6.42 22.57
N ASN A 290 -9.68 -5.85 23.52
CA ASN A 290 -11.14 -5.82 23.41
C ASN A 290 -11.62 -4.94 22.24
N GLU A 291 -10.99 -3.77 22.02
CA GLU A 291 -11.30 -2.89 20.89
C GLU A 291 -10.97 -3.55 19.58
N ILE A 292 -9.80 -4.18 19.46
CA ILE A 292 -9.40 -4.94 18.28
C ILE A 292 -10.46 -6.01 17.98
N SER A 293 -10.82 -6.84 18.96
CA SER A 293 -11.80 -7.92 18.79
C SER A 293 -13.19 -7.41 18.39
N ARG A 294 -13.63 -6.26 18.94
CA ARG A 294 -14.92 -5.64 18.59
C ARG A 294 -14.92 -5.11 17.16
N LEU A 295 -13.85 -4.41 16.77
CA LEU A 295 -13.70 -3.90 15.40
C LEU A 295 -13.68 -5.05 14.38
N GLU A 296 -12.94 -6.11 14.65
CA GLU A 296 -12.85 -7.29 13.78
C GLU A 296 -14.21 -8.00 13.65
N ARG A 297 -14.92 -8.20 14.75
CA ARG A 297 -16.26 -8.79 14.72
C ARG A 297 -17.24 -7.94 13.92
N LEU A 298 -17.27 -6.62 14.14
CA LEU A 298 -18.13 -5.71 13.38
C LEU A 298 -17.73 -5.65 11.90
N GLY A 299 -16.44 -5.72 11.59
CA GLY A 299 -15.96 -5.86 10.22
C GLY A 299 -16.51 -7.10 9.53
N ASP A 300 -16.45 -8.26 10.20
CA ASP A 300 -17.00 -9.53 9.69
C ASP A 300 -18.53 -9.47 9.53
N GLU A 301 -19.23 -8.88 10.49
CA GLU A 301 -20.70 -8.74 10.47
C GLU A 301 -21.21 -7.86 9.32
N THR A 302 -20.38 -6.98 8.74
CA THR A 302 -20.77 -6.19 7.54
C THR A 302 -21.12 -7.09 6.36
N GLY A 303 -20.48 -8.25 6.22
CA GLY A 303 -20.57 -9.12 5.06
C GLY A 303 -20.17 -8.43 3.74
N VAL A 304 -19.38 -7.37 3.82
CA VAL A 304 -18.88 -6.65 2.65
C VAL A 304 -17.61 -7.34 2.14
N HIS A 305 -17.62 -7.68 0.86
CA HIS A 305 -16.48 -8.24 0.16
C HIS A 305 -15.99 -7.21 -0.87
N THR A 306 -14.72 -6.84 -0.77
CA THR A 306 -14.14 -5.74 -1.54
C THR A 306 -13.02 -6.17 -2.48
N LEU A 307 -12.98 -7.46 -2.85
CA LEU A 307 -12.02 -7.95 -3.84
C LEU A 307 -12.15 -7.20 -5.17
N ARG A 308 -11.01 -6.80 -5.69
CA ARG A 308 -10.87 -6.17 -6.99
C ARG A 308 -10.49 -7.20 -8.04
N GLU A 309 -10.67 -6.87 -9.32
CA GLU A 309 -10.35 -7.75 -10.45
C GLU A 309 -8.89 -8.24 -10.45
N TRP A 310 -7.97 -7.45 -9.90
CA TRP A 310 -6.54 -7.81 -9.80
C TRP A 310 -6.18 -8.56 -8.52
N GLU A 311 -7.12 -8.75 -7.62
CA GLU A 311 -6.95 -9.44 -6.35
C GLU A 311 -7.53 -10.85 -6.41
N LYS A 312 -7.14 -11.66 -5.47
CA LYS A 312 -7.70 -13.00 -5.25
C LYS A 312 -7.83 -13.27 -3.76
N GLU A 313 -8.66 -14.23 -3.40
CA GLU A 313 -8.64 -14.80 -2.06
C GLU A 313 -7.29 -15.49 -1.80
N MET A 314 -6.77 -15.32 -0.60
CA MET A 314 -5.47 -15.86 -0.20
C MET A 314 -5.58 -17.29 0.33
#